data_3550c20cddc3f6fc1f353eadfe3052cf
#
_entry.id   3550c20cddc3f6fc1f353eadfe3052cf
#
_cell.length_a   1.000
_cell.length_b   1.000
_cell.length_c   1.000
_cell.angle_alpha   90.00
_cell.angle_beta   90.00
_cell.angle_gamma   90.00
#
_symmetry.space_group_name_H-M   'P 1'
#
loop_
_entity.id
_entity.type
_entity.pdbx_description
1 polymer ?
#
loop_
_entity_poly.entity_id
_entity_poly.type
_entity_poly.pdbx_seq_one_letter_code
_entity_poly.pdbx_strand_id
1 'polypeptide(L)'
;MKLGVISDSHDNLHKLEAGVSILCAHDLAMVVHAGDFIAPFTARYFASLPDLEIPFAGVFGNNDGEKFGLRKMFEPIGPIHEDKFEVELGGRRIIVVHKELLVEPLARSGDYDVVVYGHTHRIDVRTDPCLIVNPGEAGGWTTGKSTLAIVDLTDLSATIEEF
;
A
#
# COMPACT_ATOMS: atom_id res chain seq x y z
N MET A 1 -5.05 -11.27 -11.89
CA MET A 1 -5.38 -10.94 -10.47
C MET A 1 -4.59 -9.71 -10.08
N LYS A 2 -5.25 -8.68 -9.52
CA LYS A 2 -4.61 -7.39 -9.29
C LYS A 2 -4.54 -7.05 -7.81
N LEU A 3 -3.46 -6.36 -7.40
CA LEU A 3 -3.24 -5.80 -6.07
C LEU A 3 -3.20 -4.28 -6.18
N GLY A 4 -4.02 -3.59 -5.39
CA GLY A 4 -3.93 -2.13 -5.23
C GLY A 4 -2.91 -1.76 -4.17
N VAL A 5 -2.04 -0.81 -4.47
CA VAL A 5 -0.97 -0.37 -3.54
C VAL A 5 -1.04 1.13 -3.37
N ILE A 6 -1.15 1.58 -2.12
CA ILE A 6 -1.14 2.99 -1.72
C ILE A 6 -0.17 3.18 -0.55
N SER A 7 0.42 4.34 -0.41
CA SER A 7 1.37 4.65 0.68
C SER A 7 1.42 6.15 0.98
N ASP A 8 1.93 6.50 2.14
CA ASP A 8 2.32 7.87 2.50
C ASP A 8 1.18 8.87 2.26
N SER A 9 0.00 8.57 2.81
CA SER A 9 -1.20 9.40 2.65
C SER A 9 -1.18 10.67 3.50
N HIS A 10 -0.45 10.65 4.64
CA HIS A 10 -0.16 11.81 5.50
C HIS A 10 -1.35 12.75 5.69
N ASP A 11 -2.51 12.19 6.06
CA ASP A 11 -3.75 12.94 6.35
C ASP A 11 -4.25 13.86 5.22
N ASN A 12 -3.79 13.69 3.97
CA ASN A 12 -4.36 14.43 2.86
C ASN A 12 -5.70 13.79 2.46
N LEU A 13 -6.77 14.22 3.14
CA LEU A 13 -8.08 13.58 3.05
C LEU A 13 -8.69 13.65 1.65
N HIS A 14 -8.50 14.78 0.94
CA HIS A 14 -9.01 14.95 -0.42
C HIS A 14 -8.31 14.01 -1.40
N LYS A 15 -6.99 13.87 -1.24
CA LYS A 15 -6.22 12.96 -2.08
C LYS A 15 -6.47 11.50 -1.73
N LEU A 16 -6.62 11.20 -0.45
CA LEU A 16 -6.95 9.87 0.01
C LEU A 16 -8.31 9.40 -0.52
N GLU A 17 -9.34 10.27 -0.48
CA GLU A 17 -10.65 10.00 -1.06
C GLU A 17 -10.57 9.68 -2.57
N ALA A 18 -9.84 10.50 -3.32
CA ALA A 18 -9.64 10.29 -4.75
C ALA A 18 -8.89 8.97 -5.03
N GLY A 19 -7.79 8.71 -4.31
CA GLY A 19 -7.01 7.48 -4.49
C GLY A 19 -7.80 6.22 -4.16
N VAL A 20 -8.56 6.22 -3.05
CA VAL A 20 -9.41 5.06 -2.70
C VAL A 20 -10.53 4.87 -3.73
N SER A 21 -11.12 5.96 -4.25
CA SER A 21 -12.12 5.86 -5.32
C SER A 21 -11.56 5.20 -6.58
N ILE A 22 -10.31 5.50 -6.94
CA ILE A 22 -9.63 4.83 -8.05
C ILE A 22 -9.43 3.33 -7.74
N LEU A 23 -8.93 3.01 -6.54
CA LEU A 23 -8.77 1.60 -6.13
C LEU A 23 -10.09 0.83 -6.21
N CYS A 24 -11.20 1.42 -5.76
CA CYS A 24 -12.53 0.82 -5.82
C CYS A 24 -13.06 0.63 -7.25
N ALA A 25 -12.54 1.36 -8.23
CA ALA A 25 -12.94 1.23 -9.64
C ALA A 25 -12.25 0.05 -10.36
N HIS A 26 -11.21 -0.52 -9.75
CA HIS A 26 -10.52 -1.69 -10.28
C HIS A 26 -11.06 -2.99 -9.68
N ASP A 27 -10.98 -4.08 -10.47
CA ASP A 27 -11.22 -5.45 -9.98
C ASP A 27 -9.99 -5.93 -9.20
N LEU A 28 -9.92 -5.58 -7.92
CA LEU A 28 -8.79 -5.87 -7.04
C LEU A 28 -9.07 -7.08 -6.16
N ALA A 29 -8.09 -7.97 -6.07
CA ALA A 29 -8.11 -9.07 -5.11
C ALA A 29 -7.75 -8.60 -3.68
N MET A 30 -7.04 -7.48 -3.55
CA MET A 30 -6.65 -6.90 -2.27
C MET A 30 -6.16 -5.47 -2.46
N VAL A 31 -6.25 -4.65 -1.42
CA VAL A 31 -5.57 -3.36 -1.28
C VAL A 31 -4.58 -3.43 -0.12
N VAL A 32 -3.38 -2.91 -0.33
CA VAL A 32 -2.38 -2.74 0.73
C VAL A 32 -1.96 -1.28 0.89
N HIS A 33 -1.74 -0.86 2.15
CA HIS A 33 -1.19 0.46 2.46
C HIS A 33 0.19 0.29 3.10
N ALA A 34 1.21 0.85 2.46
CA ALA A 34 2.60 0.66 2.87
C ALA A 34 3.10 1.67 3.93
N GLY A 35 2.19 2.21 4.77
CA GLY A 35 2.51 3.01 5.95
C GLY A 35 2.37 4.52 5.78
N ASP A 36 2.52 5.24 6.90
CA ASP A 36 2.33 6.68 7.04
C ASP A 36 0.90 7.13 6.72
N PHE A 37 -0.06 6.59 7.49
CA PHE A 37 -1.46 7.03 7.53
C PHE A 37 -1.63 8.35 8.26
N ILE A 38 -1.02 8.43 9.45
CA ILE A 38 -0.99 9.43 10.52
C ILE A 38 -2.18 9.31 11.47
N ALA A 39 -3.36 9.81 11.12
CA ALA A 39 -4.46 9.91 12.06
C ALA A 39 -5.53 8.81 11.87
N PRO A 40 -6.12 8.30 12.97
CA PRO A 40 -7.13 7.24 12.94
C PRO A 40 -8.36 7.53 12.09
N PHE A 41 -8.77 8.80 11.97
CA PHE A 41 -9.96 9.18 11.21
C PHE A 41 -9.82 8.94 9.69
N THR A 42 -8.61 8.70 9.18
CA THR A 42 -8.37 8.33 7.78
C THR A 42 -9.06 7.02 7.40
N ALA A 43 -9.30 6.13 8.36
CA ALA A 43 -10.01 4.87 8.16
C ALA A 43 -11.36 5.02 7.42
N ARG A 44 -12.09 6.12 7.67
CA ARG A 44 -13.39 6.36 7.04
C ARG A 44 -13.35 6.39 5.50
N TYR A 45 -12.21 6.73 4.91
CA TYR A 45 -12.05 6.77 3.45
C TYR A 45 -11.87 5.38 2.84
N PHE A 46 -11.44 4.41 3.64
CA PHE A 46 -11.31 3.01 3.23
C PHE A 46 -12.58 2.18 3.52
N ALA A 47 -13.62 2.78 4.13
CA ALA A 47 -14.81 2.06 4.58
C ALA A 47 -15.63 1.43 3.44
N SER A 48 -15.45 1.86 2.19
CA SER A 48 -16.08 1.24 1.02
C SER A 48 -15.45 -0.09 0.60
N LEU A 49 -14.21 -0.39 1.00
CA LEU A 49 -13.53 -1.62 0.60
C LEU A 49 -14.25 -2.90 1.08
N PRO A 50 -14.68 -3.02 2.37
CA PRO A 50 -15.46 -4.16 2.82
C PRO A 50 -16.79 -4.34 2.08
N ASP A 51 -17.48 -3.24 1.74
CA ASP A 51 -18.76 -3.29 1.01
C ASP A 51 -18.57 -3.84 -0.41
N LEU A 52 -17.38 -3.67 -0.99
CA LEU A 52 -16.98 -4.20 -2.29
C LEU A 52 -16.28 -5.56 -2.18
N GLU A 53 -16.23 -6.15 -0.99
CA GLU A 53 -15.53 -7.40 -0.71
C GLU A 53 -14.03 -7.36 -1.10
N ILE A 54 -13.40 -6.18 -1.03
CA ILE A 54 -11.98 -6.00 -1.30
C ILE A 54 -11.20 -6.07 0.03
N PRO A 55 -10.42 -7.13 0.30
CA PRO A 55 -9.59 -7.22 1.48
C PRO A 55 -8.57 -6.10 1.57
N PHE A 56 -8.29 -5.67 2.80
CA PHE A 56 -7.31 -4.63 3.08
C PHE A 56 -6.30 -5.10 4.11
N ALA A 57 -5.03 -4.71 3.96
CA ALA A 57 -4.04 -4.76 5.01
C ALA A 57 -3.09 -3.56 4.92
N GLY A 58 -2.58 -3.11 6.07
CA GLY A 58 -1.56 -2.07 6.12
C GLY A 58 -0.37 -2.46 6.98
N VAL A 59 0.70 -1.69 6.86
CA VAL A 59 1.82 -1.70 7.80
C VAL A 59 1.97 -0.29 8.38
N PHE A 60 2.49 -0.17 9.60
CA PHE A 60 2.80 1.15 10.13
C PHE A 60 4.03 1.75 9.47
N GLY A 61 3.98 3.05 9.25
CA GLY A 61 5.13 3.85 8.91
C GLY A 61 5.78 4.51 10.13
N ASN A 62 6.83 5.28 9.89
CA ASN A 62 7.57 5.95 10.96
C ASN A 62 6.83 7.18 11.53
N ASN A 63 5.89 7.74 10.78
CA ASN A 63 5.10 8.88 11.24
C ASN A 63 3.77 8.46 11.89
N ASP A 64 3.41 7.18 11.90
CA ASP A 64 2.19 6.66 12.53
C ASP A 64 2.33 6.64 14.06
N GLY A 65 1.96 7.74 14.71
CA GLY A 65 2.08 7.90 16.16
C GLY A 65 0.92 7.28 16.95
N GLU A 66 -0.31 7.39 16.44
CA GLU A 66 -1.53 6.90 17.11
C GLU A 66 -1.87 5.46 16.73
N LYS A 67 -0.90 4.53 16.82
CA LYS A 67 -1.04 3.14 16.37
C LYS A 67 -2.24 2.40 16.97
N PHE A 68 -2.54 2.63 18.26
CA PHE A 68 -3.71 2.02 18.89
C PHE A 68 -5.02 2.53 18.28
N GLY A 69 -5.12 3.83 18.07
CA GLY A 69 -6.28 4.45 17.43
C GLY A 69 -6.45 4.00 15.97
N LEU A 70 -5.37 3.94 15.21
CA LEU A 70 -5.34 3.42 13.85
C LEU A 70 -5.85 1.98 13.79
N ARG A 71 -5.29 1.06 14.58
CA ARG A 71 -5.77 -0.34 14.63
C ARG A 71 -7.25 -0.44 14.95
N LYS A 72 -7.72 0.32 15.96
CA LYS A 72 -9.12 0.31 16.37
C LYS A 72 -10.06 0.80 15.26
N MET A 73 -9.69 1.87 14.57
CA MET A 73 -10.54 2.44 13.52
C MET A 73 -10.51 1.61 12.23
N PHE A 74 -9.40 0.93 11.94
CA PHE A 74 -9.27 0.05 10.79
C PHE A 74 -9.79 -1.38 11.04
N GLU A 75 -10.13 -1.77 12.28
CA GLU A 75 -10.62 -3.12 12.61
C GLU A 75 -11.73 -3.64 11.68
N PRO A 76 -12.77 -2.86 11.32
CA PRO A 76 -13.80 -3.31 10.39
C PRO A 76 -13.37 -3.35 8.91
N ILE A 77 -12.20 -2.78 8.57
CA ILE A 77 -11.71 -2.67 7.20
C ILE A 77 -10.64 -3.73 6.92
N GLY A 78 -9.68 -3.83 7.83
CA GLY A 78 -8.58 -4.78 7.75
C GLY A 78 -7.44 -4.45 8.71
N PRO A 79 -6.51 -5.39 8.93
CA PRO A 79 -5.46 -5.25 9.92
C PRO A 79 -4.39 -4.23 9.51
N ILE A 80 -3.78 -3.57 10.53
CA ILE A 80 -2.52 -2.83 10.37
C ILE A 80 -1.43 -3.54 11.20
N HIS A 81 -0.40 -4.00 10.52
CA HIS A 81 0.73 -4.74 11.08
C HIS A 81 1.84 -3.80 11.56
N GLU A 82 2.66 -4.26 12.51
CA GLU A 82 3.68 -3.40 13.13
C GLU A 82 4.80 -3.05 12.14
N ASP A 83 5.42 -4.06 11.52
CA ASP A 83 6.64 -3.86 10.71
C ASP A 83 6.49 -4.36 9.29
N LYS A 84 5.77 -5.48 9.09
CA LYS A 84 5.59 -6.13 7.80
C LYS A 84 4.26 -6.84 7.70
N PHE A 85 3.80 -7.00 6.47
CA PHE A 85 2.67 -7.86 6.11
C PHE A 85 3.11 -8.81 5.01
N GLU A 86 2.84 -10.09 5.18
CA GLU A 86 3.15 -11.14 4.21
C GLU A 86 1.86 -11.84 3.78
N VAL A 87 1.71 -12.07 2.49
CA VAL A 87 0.55 -12.76 1.94
C VAL A 87 0.93 -13.54 0.68
N GLU A 88 0.26 -14.66 0.48
CA GLU A 88 0.25 -15.37 -0.80
C GLU A 88 -1.06 -15.04 -1.53
N LEU A 89 -0.95 -14.46 -2.72
CA LEU A 89 -2.07 -14.03 -3.53
C LEU A 89 -1.83 -14.39 -5.00
N GLY A 90 -2.75 -15.16 -5.60
CA GLY A 90 -2.57 -15.60 -6.98
C GLY A 90 -1.34 -16.50 -7.20
N GLY A 91 -0.89 -17.23 -6.18
CA GLY A 91 0.33 -18.03 -6.21
C GLY A 91 1.62 -17.22 -6.17
N ARG A 92 1.54 -15.92 -5.81
CA ARG A 92 2.69 -15.02 -5.63
C ARG A 92 2.88 -14.69 -4.15
N ARG A 93 4.12 -14.76 -3.69
CA ARG A 93 4.51 -14.39 -2.33
C ARG A 93 4.84 -12.91 -2.30
N ILE A 94 4.07 -12.16 -1.51
CA ILE A 94 4.13 -10.70 -1.45
C ILE A 94 4.53 -10.30 -0.03
N ILE A 95 5.46 -9.36 0.08
CA ILE A 95 5.76 -8.69 1.35
C ILE A 95 5.57 -7.19 1.21
N VAL A 96 4.94 -6.61 2.23
CA VAL A 96 4.76 -5.17 2.38
C VAL A 96 5.55 -4.71 3.60
N VAL A 97 6.40 -3.72 3.42
CA VAL A 97 7.15 -3.04 4.48
C VAL A 97 7.02 -1.54 4.29
N HIS A 98 7.42 -0.73 5.27
CA HIS A 98 7.42 0.72 5.05
C HIS A 98 8.77 1.23 4.59
N LYS A 99 9.86 0.82 5.26
CA LYS A 99 11.18 1.42 5.07
C LYS A 99 12.00 0.79 3.94
N GLU A 100 12.65 1.63 3.14
CA GLU A 100 13.48 1.25 2.01
C GLU A 100 14.70 0.38 2.38
N LEU A 101 15.19 0.49 3.61
CA LEU A 101 16.36 -0.27 4.07
C LEU A 101 16.19 -1.79 4.00
N LEU A 102 14.94 -2.27 4.01
CA LEU A 102 14.62 -3.68 3.96
C LEU A 102 14.45 -4.22 2.53
N VAL A 103 14.28 -3.35 1.54
CA VAL A 103 13.88 -3.71 0.17
C VAL A 103 14.92 -4.61 -0.50
N GLU A 104 16.18 -4.18 -0.55
CA GLU A 104 17.23 -4.95 -1.22
C GLU A 104 17.49 -6.34 -0.57
N PRO A 105 17.60 -6.45 0.77
CA PRO A 105 17.69 -7.76 1.42
C PRO A 105 16.50 -8.67 1.11
N LEU A 106 15.27 -8.15 1.17
CA LEU A 106 14.05 -8.93 0.91
C LEU A 106 13.96 -9.37 -0.56
N ALA A 107 14.24 -8.46 -1.49
CA ALA A 107 14.19 -8.77 -2.92
C ALA A 107 15.22 -9.83 -3.31
N ARG A 108 16.41 -9.81 -2.69
CA ARG A 108 17.50 -10.78 -2.97
C ARG A 108 17.37 -12.10 -2.20
N SER A 109 16.45 -12.20 -1.25
CA SER A 109 16.27 -13.44 -0.48
C SER A 109 15.79 -14.61 -1.34
N GLY A 110 15.05 -14.33 -2.42
CA GLY A 110 14.35 -15.33 -3.22
C GLY A 110 13.07 -15.85 -2.57
N ASP A 111 12.67 -15.26 -1.44
CA ASP A 111 11.47 -15.67 -0.71
C ASP A 111 10.20 -14.98 -1.23
N TYR A 112 10.32 -13.88 -1.98
CA TYR A 112 9.19 -13.08 -2.44
C TYR A 112 9.22 -12.83 -3.94
N ASP A 113 8.03 -12.86 -4.55
CA ASP A 113 7.82 -12.47 -5.95
C ASP A 113 7.59 -10.96 -6.08
N VAL A 114 7.03 -10.34 -5.02
CA VAL A 114 6.74 -8.91 -4.96
C VAL A 114 7.16 -8.33 -3.60
N VAL A 115 7.91 -7.23 -3.64
CA VAL A 115 8.27 -6.42 -2.48
C VAL A 115 7.62 -5.04 -2.63
N VAL A 116 6.73 -4.69 -1.71
CA VAL A 116 6.04 -3.38 -1.67
C VAL A 116 6.62 -2.55 -0.54
N TYR A 117 6.87 -1.25 -0.80
CA TYR A 117 7.34 -0.35 0.23
C TYR A 117 6.88 1.11 0.01
N GLY A 118 7.05 1.97 1.02
CA GLY A 118 6.72 3.39 1.00
C GLY A 118 7.90 4.29 1.37
N HIS A 119 7.67 5.24 2.28
CA HIS A 119 8.64 6.06 3.00
C HIS A 119 9.42 7.10 2.16
N THR A 120 9.89 6.73 0.99
CA THR A 120 10.72 7.64 0.16
C THR A 120 9.90 8.68 -0.58
N HIS A 121 8.59 8.52 -0.66
CA HIS A 121 7.64 9.32 -1.46
C HIS A 121 7.92 9.31 -2.97
N ARG A 122 8.82 8.44 -3.42
CA ARG A 122 9.25 8.36 -4.82
C ARG A 122 8.78 7.08 -5.46
N ILE A 123 8.24 7.19 -6.66
CA ILE A 123 7.88 6.04 -7.47
C ILE A 123 9.13 5.20 -7.75
N ASP A 124 9.03 3.90 -7.45
CA ASP A 124 10.05 2.91 -7.79
C ASP A 124 9.35 1.62 -8.27
N VAL A 125 9.53 1.29 -9.54
CA VAL A 125 9.03 0.05 -10.14
C VAL A 125 10.18 -0.64 -10.84
N ARG A 126 10.60 -1.80 -10.30
CA ARG A 126 11.72 -2.59 -10.81
C ARG A 126 11.36 -4.06 -10.81
N THR A 127 11.91 -4.85 -11.76
CA THR A 127 11.59 -6.27 -11.93
C THR A 127 12.78 -7.22 -11.66
N ASP A 128 13.91 -6.71 -11.22
CA ASP A 128 15.12 -7.49 -10.91
C ASP A 128 15.59 -7.15 -9.47
N PRO A 129 15.78 -8.15 -8.59
CA PRO A 129 15.62 -9.62 -8.77
C PRO A 129 14.17 -10.15 -8.67
N CYS A 130 13.22 -9.35 -8.22
CA CYS A 130 11.78 -9.61 -8.19
C CYS A 130 11.03 -8.32 -8.51
N LEU A 131 9.69 -8.33 -8.55
CA LEU A 131 8.94 -7.08 -8.69
C LEU A 131 9.03 -6.26 -7.40
N ILE A 132 9.60 -5.07 -7.49
CA ILE A 132 9.71 -4.10 -6.39
C ILE A 132 8.81 -2.92 -6.73
N VAL A 133 7.94 -2.51 -5.79
CA VAL A 133 6.97 -1.44 -6.01
C VAL A 133 6.95 -0.47 -4.85
N ASN A 134 7.28 0.79 -5.15
CA ASN A 134 6.89 1.93 -4.33
C ASN A 134 5.91 2.77 -5.16
N PRO A 135 4.67 2.96 -4.71
CA PRO A 135 3.66 3.68 -5.49
C PRO A 135 3.91 5.19 -5.55
N GLY A 136 4.91 5.71 -4.82
CA GLY A 136 5.05 7.13 -4.51
C GLY A 136 4.20 7.52 -3.30
N GLU A 137 3.86 8.78 -3.14
CA GLU A 137 3.03 9.28 -2.05
C GLU A 137 1.59 9.53 -2.50
N ALA A 138 0.62 9.04 -1.74
CA ALA A 138 -0.79 9.39 -1.97
C ALA A 138 -1.11 10.81 -1.49
N GLY A 139 -0.37 11.30 -0.49
CA GLY A 139 -0.56 12.63 0.07
C GLY A 139 -0.17 13.78 -0.84
N GLY A 140 0.81 13.59 -1.73
CA GLY A 140 1.27 14.63 -2.66
C GLY A 140 1.93 15.84 -2.01
N TRP A 141 2.34 15.74 -0.73
CA TRP A 141 2.89 16.86 0.02
C TRP A 141 4.33 17.20 -0.33
N THR A 142 5.12 16.18 -0.65
CA THR A 142 6.56 16.32 -0.89
C THR A 142 6.86 16.50 -2.37
N THR A 143 6.24 15.69 -3.23
CA THR A 143 6.51 15.68 -4.67
C THR A 143 5.57 16.57 -5.47
N GLY A 144 4.44 16.97 -4.88
CA GLY A 144 3.35 17.70 -5.56
C GLY A 144 2.47 16.78 -6.42
N LYS A 145 2.70 15.46 -6.40
CA LYS A 145 1.96 14.45 -7.15
C LYS A 145 1.42 13.40 -6.19
N SER A 146 0.15 13.08 -6.36
CA SER A 146 -0.48 11.98 -5.62
C SER A 146 -0.55 10.77 -6.54
N THR A 147 -0.04 9.63 -6.06
CA THR A 147 0.08 8.41 -6.87
C THR A 147 -0.28 7.17 -6.09
N LEU A 148 -0.70 6.15 -6.80
CA LEU A 148 -0.91 4.79 -6.35
C LEU A 148 -0.41 3.80 -7.41
N ALA A 149 -0.34 2.52 -7.08
CA ALA A 149 0.03 1.49 -8.04
C ALA A 149 -1.05 0.41 -8.14
N ILE A 150 -1.27 -0.07 -9.36
CA ILE A 150 -2.03 -1.30 -9.65
C ILE A 150 -1.03 -2.35 -10.12
N VAL A 151 -0.86 -3.40 -9.34
CA VAL A 151 0.06 -4.50 -9.62
C VAL A 151 -0.72 -5.66 -10.24
N ASP A 152 -0.34 -6.10 -11.43
CA ASP A 152 -0.85 -7.34 -12.01
C ASP A 152 0.06 -8.52 -11.59
N LEU A 153 -0.49 -9.42 -10.79
CA LEU A 153 0.21 -10.58 -10.26
C LEU A 153 0.40 -11.70 -11.30
N THR A 154 -0.27 -11.60 -12.46
CA THR A 154 -0.17 -12.59 -13.52
C THR A 154 1.17 -12.49 -14.25
N ASP A 155 1.54 -11.27 -14.62
CA ASP A 155 2.75 -10.97 -15.39
C ASP A 155 3.83 -10.23 -14.57
N LEU A 156 3.56 -9.97 -13.28
CA LEU A 156 4.42 -9.24 -12.35
C LEU A 156 4.78 -7.85 -12.89
N SER A 157 3.77 -7.10 -13.28
CA SER A 157 3.88 -5.71 -13.71
C SER A 157 3.17 -4.75 -12.76
N ALA A 158 3.55 -3.48 -12.79
CA ALA A 158 2.88 -2.44 -12.02
C ALA A 158 2.63 -1.19 -12.88
N THR A 159 1.42 -0.66 -12.77
CA THR A 159 1.03 0.60 -13.40
C THR A 159 0.85 1.65 -12.31
N ILE A 160 1.47 2.81 -12.49
CA ILE A 160 1.29 3.96 -11.59
C ILE A 160 0.16 4.83 -12.12
N GLU A 161 -0.77 5.17 -11.24
CA GLU A 161 -1.85 6.12 -11.51
C GLU A 161 -1.65 7.40 -10.70
N GLU A 162 -1.68 8.54 -11.37
CA GLU A 162 -1.58 9.89 -10.77
C GLU A 162 -2.99 10.48 -10.63
N PHE A 163 -3.28 11.19 -9.49
CA PHE A 163 -4.60 11.73 -9.17
C PHE A 163 -4.59 13.03 -8.36
#